data_969e7da9f7b70eaf682b443fa5a5fe3c
#
_entry.id   969e7da9f7b70eaf682b443fa5a5fe3c
#
_cell.length_a   1.000
_cell.length_b   1.000
_cell.length_c   1.000
_cell.angle_alpha   90.00
_cell.angle_beta   90.00
_cell.angle_gamma   90.00
#
_symmetry.space_group_name_H-M   'P 1'
#
loop_
_entity.id
_entity.type
_entity.pdbx_description
1 polymer ?
#
loop_
_entity_poly.entity_id
_entity_poly.type
_entity_poly.pdbx_seq_one_letter_code
_entity_poly.pdbx_strand_id
1 'polypeptide(L)' 'MENRIRDLREDSDFTQQQIATAIGITQRKYSYIETGVQPLTDEIMVRLANHYQVSIDYILRQTNNPKRNK' A
#
# COMPACT_ATOMS: atom_id res chain seq x y z
N MET A 1 10.76 -5.78 5.55
CA MET A 1 10.47 -4.43 6.09
C MET A 1 8.98 -4.30 6.35
N GLU A 2 8.63 -3.88 7.53
CA GLU A 2 7.23 -3.65 7.86
C GLU A 2 6.71 -2.37 7.20
N ASN A 3 5.46 -2.41 6.76
CA ASN A 3 4.79 -1.25 6.19
C ASN A 3 3.29 -1.33 6.54
N ARG A 4 2.55 -0.30 6.16
CA ARG A 4 1.14 -0.20 6.52
C ARG A 4 0.18 -0.65 5.43
N ILE A 5 0.64 -1.26 4.36
CA ILE A 5 -0.27 -1.57 3.24
C ILE A 5 -1.38 -2.54 3.64
N ARG A 6 -1.05 -3.52 4.47
CA ARG A 6 -2.07 -4.45 4.97
C ARG A 6 -3.06 -3.75 5.90
N ASP A 7 -2.56 -2.92 6.81
CA ASP A 7 -3.41 -2.19 7.74
C ASP A 7 -4.35 -1.25 6.98
N LEU A 8 -3.83 -0.53 5.98
CA LEU A 8 -4.65 0.36 5.16
C LEU A 8 -5.73 -0.42 4.41
N ARG A 9 -5.36 -1.58 3.86
CA ARG A 9 -6.32 -2.41 3.14
C ARG A 9 -7.43 -2.90 4.07
N GLU A 10 -7.06 -3.43 5.23
CA GLU A 10 -8.02 -3.96 6.19
C GLU A 10 -8.92 -2.87 6.76
N ASP A 11 -8.34 -1.71 7.08
CA ASP A 11 -9.09 -0.57 7.59
C ASP A 11 -10.09 -0.03 6.58
N SER A 12 -9.81 -0.19 5.29
CA SER A 12 -10.68 0.25 4.20
C SER A 12 -11.64 -0.84 3.71
N ASP A 13 -11.61 -2.00 4.34
CA ASP A 13 -12.46 -3.15 3.99
C ASP A 13 -12.27 -3.66 2.56
N PHE A 14 -11.06 -3.53 2.04
CA PHE A 14 -10.73 -4.08 0.72
C PHE A 14 -10.18 -5.49 0.85
N THR A 15 -10.54 -6.35 -0.13
CA THR A 15 -9.85 -7.62 -0.32
C THR A 15 -8.53 -7.35 -1.06
N GLN A 16 -7.61 -8.32 -1.00
CA GLN A 16 -6.37 -8.24 -1.79
C GLN A 16 -6.67 -8.06 -3.28
N GLN A 17 -7.69 -8.78 -3.79
CA GLN A 17 -8.06 -8.68 -5.20
C GLN A 17 -8.56 -7.28 -5.55
N GLN A 18 -9.37 -6.68 -4.69
CA GLN A 18 -9.91 -5.35 -4.91
C GLN A 18 -8.81 -4.29 -5.01
N ILE A 19 -7.89 -4.29 -4.05
CA ILE A 19 -6.82 -3.29 -4.07
C ILE A 19 -5.81 -3.56 -5.20
N ALA A 20 -5.52 -4.81 -5.51
CA ALA A 20 -4.65 -5.15 -6.62
C ALA A 20 -5.22 -4.62 -7.94
N THR A 21 -6.51 -4.84 -8.18
CA THR A 21 -7.19 -4.33 -9.36
C THR A 21 -7.16 -2.80 -9.40
N ALA A 22 -7.38 -2.16 -8.26
CA ALA A 22 -7.40 -0.69 -8.18
C ALA A 22 -6.06 -0.07 -8.54
N ILE A 23 -4.96 -0.71 -8.20
CA ILE A 23 -3.62 -0.18 -8.50
C ILE A 23 -2.98 -0.82 -9.73
N GLY A 24 -3.71 -1.69 -10.43
CA GLY A 24 -3.28 -2.22 -11.73
C GLY A 24 -2.26 -3.35 -11.68
N ILE A 25 -2.30 -4.17 -10.65
CA ILE A 25 -1.42 -5.35 -10.54
C ILE A 25 -2.28 -6.59 -10.26
N THR A 26 -1.64 -7.77 -10.35
CA THR A 26 -2.34 -9.02 -10.02
C THR A 26 -2.47 -9.17 -8.52
N GLN A 27 -3.50 -9.91 -8.10
CA GLN A 27 -3.69 -10.22 -6.68
C GLN A 27 -2.48 -11.00 -6.13
N ARG A 28 -1.93 -11.89 -6.93
CA ARG A 28 -0.76 -12.69 -6.53
C ARG A 28 0.43 -11.80 -6.23
N LYS A 29 0.72 -10.84 -7.12
CA LYS A 29 1.82 -9.90 -6.92
C LYS A 29 1.58 -9.04 -5.68
N TYR A 30 0.37 -8.54 -5.51
CA TYR A 30 0.01 -7.75 -4.33
C TYR A 30 0.23 -8.57 -3.05
N SER A 31 -0.23 -9.82 -3.04
CA SER A 31 -0.07 -10.71 -1.88
C SER A 31 1.41 -10.89 -1.51
N TYR A 32 2.27 -11.08 -2.51
CA TYR A 32 3.71 -11.22 -2.28
C TYR A 32 4.32 -9.96 -1.69
N ILE A 33 3.85 -8.79 -2.09
CA ILE A 33 4.33 -7.51 -1.53
C ILE A 33 3.85 -7.37 -0.09
N GLU A 34 2.60 -7.70 0.19
CA GLU A 34 2.03 -7.58 1.53
C GLU A 34 2.72 -8.53 2.53
N THR A 35 3.10 -9.71 2.09
CA THR A 35 3.76 -10.70 2.94
C THR A 35 5.28 -10.54 2.97
N GLY A 36 5.86 -9.65 2.16
CA GLY A 36 7.29 -9.40 2.14
C GLY A 36 8.08 -10.31 1.22
N VAL A 37 7.41 -11.17 0.44
CA VAL A 37 8.09 -12.05 -0.53
C VAL A 37 8.68 -11.25 -1.69
N GLN A 38 8.00 -10.18 -2.10
CA GLN A 38 8.50 -9.24 -3.10
C GLN A 38 8.60 -7.84 -2.50
N PRO A 39 9.56 -7.03 -2.96
CA PRO A 39 9.72 -5.68 -2.41
C PRO A 39 8.61 -4.75 -2.88
N LEU A 40 8.32 -3.77 -2.03
CA LEU A 40 7.40 -2.69 -2.36
C LEU A 40 8.18 -1.66 -3.19
N THR A 41 7.90 -1.60 -4.48
CA THR A 41 8.61 -0.70 -5.39
C THR A 41 8.07 0.73 -5.29
N ASP A 42 8.88 1.69 -5.75
CA ASP A 42 8.50 3.10 -5.76
C ASP A 42 7.20 3.34 -6.51
N GLU A 43 7.04 2.70 -7.66
CA GLU A 43 5.84 2.84 -8.48
C GLU A 43 4.60 2.37 -7.75
N ILE A 44 4.69 1.22 -7.08
CA ILE A 44 3.55 0.67 -6.34
C ILE A 44 3.26 1.52 -5.12
N MET A 45 4.29 2.03 -4.43
CA MET A 45 4.10 2.95 -3.30
C MET A 45 3.34 4.20 -3.72
N VAL A 46 3.70 4.79 -4.86
CA VAL A 46 3.01 5.99 -5.37
C VAL A 46 1.54 5.67 -5.68
N ARG A 47 1.27 4.54 -6.31
CA ARG A 47 -0.10 4.12 -6.62
C ARG A 47 -0.93 3.92 -5.36
N LEU A 48 -0.36 3.27 -4.36
CA LEU A 48 -1.05 3.05 -3.08
C LEU A 48 -1.27 4.36 -2.34
N ALA A 49 -0.26 5.22 -2.28
CA ALA A 49 -0.38 6.53 -1.63
C ALA A 49 -1.48 7.36 -2.27
N ASN A 50 -1.56 7.36 -3.60
CA ASN A 50 -2.61 8.06 -4.33
C ASN A 50 -3.99 7.46 -4.08
N HIS A 51 -4.07 6.13 -4.05
CA HIS A 51 -5.34 5.44 -3.82
C HIS A 51 -5.91 5.74 -2.43
N TYR A 52 -5.06 5.63 -1.41
CA TYR A 52 -5.48 5.85 -0.02
C TYR A 52 -5.44 7.32 0.40
N GLN A 53 -4.90 8.20 -0.42
CA GLN A 53 -4.74 9.63 -0.09
C GLN A 53 -3.89 9.82 1.17
N VAL A 54 -2.80 9.08 1.27
CA VAL A 54 -1.84 9.17 2.38
C VAL A 54 -0.45 9.43 1.84
N SER A 55 0.48 9.82 2.72
CA SER A 55 1.87 10.02 2.33
C SER A 55 2.60 8.68 2.19
N ILE A 56 3.64 8.66 1.38
CA ILE A 56 4.53 7.50 1.27
C ILE A 56 5.19 7.22 2.61
N ASP A 57 5.59 8.27 3.34
CA ASP A 57 6.19 8.14 4.67
C ASP A 57 5.27 7.39 5.62
N TYR A 58 3.97 7.65 5.56
CA TYR A 58 3.00 6.95 6.39
C TYR A 58 2.95 5.45 6.03
N ILE A 59 2.96 5.13 4.74
CA ILE A 59 2.95 3.73 4.28
C ILE A 59 4.19 3.00 4.80
N LEU A 60 5.34 3.66 4.81
CA LEU A 60 6.62 3.08 5.25
C LEU A 60 6.84 3.16 6.76
N ARG A 61 5.85 3.60 7.52
CA ARG A 61 5.91 3.78 8.98
C ARG A 61 6.97 4.79 9.43
N GLN A 62 7.33 5.72 8.54
CA GLN A 62 8.26 6.82 8.88
C GLN A 62 7.57 7.92 9.68
N THR A 63 6.25 7.96 9.65
CA THR A 63 5.43 8.93 10.39
C THR A 63 4.12 8.28 10.78
N ASN A 64 3.50 8.77 11.85
CA ASN A 64 2.14 8.37 12.23
C ASN A 64 1.08 9.30 11.66
N ASN A 65 1.48 10.33 10.92
CA ASN A 65 0.56 11.29 10.31
C ASN A 65 0.31 10.88 8.85
N PRO A 66 -0.91 10.48 8.49
CA PRO A 66 -1.21 10.08 7.11
C PRO A 66 -1.29 11.24 6.15
N LYS A 67 -1.26 12.46 6.64
CA LYS A 67 -1.45 13.64 5.83
C LYS A 67 -0.36 13.78 4.77
N ARG A 68 -0.78 14.06 3.54
CA ARG A 68 0.16 14.21 2.44
C ARG A 68 0.90 15.54 2.52
N ASN A 69 2.20 15.49 2.27
CA ASN A 69 3.02 16.67 2.06
C ASN A 69 2.93 17.08 0.60
N LYS A 70 2.72 18.33 0.37
CA LYS A 70 2.76 18.87 -0.98
C LYS A 70 4.11 19.51 -1.27
#